data_64ea3b8e5227ec313f3bf30fc4c5ee69
#
_entry.id   64ea3b8e5227ec313f3bf30fc4c5ee69
#
_cell.length_a   1.000
_cell.length_b   1.000
_cell.length_c   1.000
_cell.angle_alpha   90.00
_cell.angle_beta   90.00
_cell.angle_gamma   90.00
#
_symmetry.space_group_name_H-M   'P 1'
#
loop_
_entity.id
_entity.type
_entity.pdbx_description
1 polymer ?
#
loop_
_entity_poly.entity_id
_entity_poly.type
_entity_poly.pdbx_seq_one_letter_code
_entity_poly.pdbx_strand_id
1 'polypeptide(L)' 'MSYGYSARLIALNKEADSKLLGVKLGRICIKRNIPVSLVASELGVSRQTVYNWFTGANTPLNQSVGAVETLLKSFT' A
#
# COMPACT_ATOMS: atom_id res chain seq x y z
N MET A 1 -2.47 6.44 -17.38
CA MET A 1 -1.95 7.19 -16.22
C MET A 1 -2.74 6.80 -14.98
N SER A 2 -2.07 6.45 -13.90
CA SER A 2 -2.80 6.13 -12.68
C SER A 2 -3.03 7.39 -11.86
N TYR A 3 -4.30 7.64 -11.53
CA TYR A 3 -4.67 8.81 -10.73
C TYR A 3 -4.20 8.62 -9.30
N GLY A 4 -3.66 9.69 -8.72
CA GLY A 4 -3.26 9.70 -7.33
C GLY A 4 -1.91 9.07 -7.02
N TYR A 5 -1.24 8.46 -7.99
CA TYR A 5 0.08 7.88 -7.79
C TYR A 5 1.11 8.53 -8.70
N SER A 6 2.15 9.08 -8.09
CA SER A 6 3.24 9.68 -8.86
C SER A 6 4.11 8.60 -9.51
N ALA A 7 4.80 8.96 -10.58
CA ALA A 7 5.73 8.06 -11.23
C ALA A 7 6.83 7.60 -10.27
N ARG A 8 7.26 8.48 -9.37
CA ARG A 8 8.27 8.17 -8.37
C ARG A 8 7.77 7.09 -7.40
N LEU A 9 6.55 7.23 -6.91
CA LEU A 9 5.99 6.23 -6.00
C LEU A 9 5.85 4.89 -6.68
N ILE A 10 5.37 4.87 -7.92
CA ILE A 10 5.23 3.64 -8.70
C ILE A 10 6.60 2.96 -8.86
N ALA A 11 7.64 3.72 -9.19
CA ALA A 11 8.98 3.19 -9.33
C ALA A 11 9.52 2.61 -8.01
N LEU A 12 9.34 3.34 -6.90
CA LEU A 12 9.80 2.89 -5.59
C LEU A 12 9.08 1.60 -5.17
N ASN A 13 7.78 1.52 -5.42
CA ASN A 13 7.02 0.31 -5.13
C ASN A 13 7.52 -0.87 -5.97
N LYS A 14 7.78 -0.63 -7.24
CA LYS A 14 8.23 -1.67 -8.16
C LYS A 14 9.60 -2.23 -7.76
N GLU A 15 10.49 -1.38 -7.24
CA GLU A 15 11.82 -1.77 -6.81
C GLU A 15 11.85 -2.40 -5.42
N ALA A 16 10.79 -2.20 -4.63
CA ALA A 16 10.73 -2.70 -3.27
C ALA A 16 10.56 -4.23 -3.24
N ASP A 17 10.87 -4.81 -2.07
CA ASP A 17 10.75 -6.26 -1.87
C ASP A 17 9.30 -6.69 -1.98
N SER A 18 8.99 -7.49 -2.99
CA SER A 18 7.63 -7.97 -3.26
C SER A 18 7.10 -8.93 -2.20
N LYS A 19 7.95 -9.39 -1.30
CA LYS A 19 7.52 -10.28 -0.20
C LYS A 19 6.90 -9.50 0.94
N LEU A 20 7.17 -8.20 1.03
CA LEU A 20 6.61 -7.36 2.09
C LEU A 20 5.12 -7.13 1.85
N LEU A 21 4.33 -7.32 2.91
CA LEU A 21 2.88 -7.20 2.84
C LEU A 21 2.43 -5.82 2.35
N GLY A 22 3.03 -4.76 2.88
CA GLY A 22 2.70 -3.39 2.46
C GLY A 22 3.01 -3.13 0.99
N VAL A 23 4.10 -3.71 0.49
CA VAL A 23 4.49 -3.59 -0.92
C VAL A 23 3.49 -4.32 -1.81
N LYS A 24 3.03 -5.50 -1.40
CA LYS A 24 1.98 -6.24 -2.11
C LYS A 24 0.70 -5.43 -2.20
N LEU A 25 0.30 -4.82 -1.09
CA LEU A 25 -0.88 -3.96 -1.05
C LEU A 25 -0.71 -2.77 -1.99
N GLY A 26 0.48 -2.15 -2.00
CA GLY A 26 0.78 -1.04 -2.89
C GLY A 26 0.66 -1.42 -4.36
N ARG A 27 1.15 -2.59 -4.72
CA ARG A 27 1.09 -3.06 -6.10
C ARG A 27 -0.34 -3.22 -6.60
N ILE A 28 -1.21 -3.82 -5.80
CA ILE A 28 -2.60 -4.00 -6.19
C ILE A 28 -3.34 -2.66 -6.25
N CYS A 29 -3.06 -1.77 -5.32
CA CYS A 29 -3.66 -0.44 -5.31
C CYS A 29 -3.26 0.38 -6.52
N ILE A 30 -1.98 0.35 -6.89
CA ILE A 30 -1.49 1.06 -8.08
C ILE A 30 -2.11 0.46 -9.33
N LYS A 31 -2.11 -0.86 -9.44
CA LYS A 31 -2.65 -1.57 -10.60
C LYS A 31 -4.13 -1.29 -10.80
N ARG A 32 -4.90 -1.27 -9.72
CA ARG A 32 -6.34 -1.08 -9.77
C ARG A 32 -6.78 0.36 -9.54
N ASN A 33 -5.82 1.24 -9.40
CA ASN A 33 -6.06 2.67 -9.21
C ASN A 33 -6.91 2.95 -7.95
N ILE A 34 -6.61 2.23 -6.87
CA ILE A 34 -7.28 2.42 -5.58
C ILE A 34 -6.56 3.53 -4.83
N PRO A 35 -7.26 4.60 -4.40
CA PRO A 35 -6.58 5.75 -3.79
C PRO A 35 -6.02 5.45 -2.40
N VAL A 36 -4.88 6.06 -2.09
CA VAL A 36 -4.25 5.95 -0.76
C VAL A 36 -5.20 6.41 0.34
N SER A 37 -5.99 7.45 0.06
CA SER A 37 -6.93 7.96 1.05
C SER A 37 -7.93 6.90 1.53
N LEU A 38 -8.38 6.04 0.62
CA LEU A 38 -9.27 4.94 0.97
C LEU A 38 -8.56 3.95 1.88
N VAL A 39 -7.34 3.55 1.52
CA VAL A 39 -6.55 2.60 2.31
C VAL A 39 -6.28 3.16 3.71
N ALA A 40 -5.87 4.43 3.79
CA ALA A 40 -5.58 5.10 5.06
C ALA A 40 -6.83 5.14 5.94
N SER A 41 -7.97 5.48 5.35
CA SER A 41 -9.25 5.54 6.07
C SER A 41 -9.66 4.17 6.59
N GLU A 42 -9.57 3.15 5.75
CA GLU A 42 -9.97 1.78 6.12
C GLU A 42 -9.09 1.21 7.23
N LEU A 43 -7.81 1.55 7.23
CA LEU A 43 -6.86 1.02 8.21
C LEU A 43 -6.66 1.94 9.41
N GLY A 44 -7.25 3.13 9.41
CA GLY A 44 -7.15 4.08 10.52
C GLY A 44 -5.73 4.63 10.70
N VAL A 45 -5.00 4.82 9.62
CA VAL A 45 -3.62 5.33 9.64
C VAL A 45 -3.49 6.54 8.72
N SER A 46 -2.36 7.25 8.82
CA SER A 46 -2.09 8.40 7.95
C SER A 46 -1.73 7.94 6.54
N ARG A 47 -1.91 8.84 5.57
CA ARG A 47 -1.48 8.59 4.19
C ARG A 47 0.02 8.34 4.12
N GLN A 48 0.80 9.08 4.90
CA GLN A 48 2.25 8.91 4.90
C GLN A 48 2.62 7.50 5.36
N THR A 49 1.93 6.97 6.36
CA THR A 49 2.14 5.59 6.81
C THR A 49 1.89 4.59 5.68
N VAL A 50 0.81 4.77 4.93
CA VAL A 50 0.48 3.91 3.80
C VAL A 50 1.56 4.01 2.72
N TYR A 51 2.03 5.20 2.38
CA TYR A 51 3.11 5.37 1.42
C TYR A 51 4.39 4.66 1.86
N ASN A 52 4.71 4.74 3.15
CA ASN A 52 5.89 4.06 3.69
C ASN A 52 5.77 2.54 3.53
N TRP A 53 4.57 2.00 3.69
CA TRP A 53 4.34 0.57 3.48
C TRP A 53 4.46 0.20 2.00
N PHE A 54 3.89 1.02 1.12
CA PHE A 54 3.91 0.76 -0.32
C PHE A 54 5.31 0.75 -0.90
N THR A 55 6.20 1.56 -0.35
CA THR A 55 7.59 1.66 -0.82
C THR A 55 8.56 0.76 -0.07
N GLY A 56 8.08 0.08 0.98
CA GLY A 56 8.93 -0.78 1.79
C GLY A 56 9.81 -0.04 2.78
N ALA A 57 9.61 1.27 2.93
CA ALA A 57 10.36 2.06 3.91
C ALA A 57 10.06 1.60 5.35
N ASN A 58 8.81 1.23 5.59
CA ASN A 58 8.37 0.63 6.85
C ASN A 58 7.43 -0.52 6.57
N THR A 59 7.24 -1.38 7.55
CA THR A 59 6.28 -2.49 7.45
C THR A 59 5.17 -2.28 8.49
N PRO A 60 3.96 -2.81 8.22
CA PRO A 60 2.88 -2.75 9.21
C PRO A 60 3.30 -3.42 10.51
N LEU A 61 2.91 -2.82 11.63
CA LEU A 61 3.11 -3.43 12.95
C LEU A 61 2.25 -4.69 13.06
N ASN A 62 2.63 -5.60 13.94
CA ASN A 62 1.91 -6.86 14.12
C ASN A 62 0.41 -6.67 14.31
N GLN A 63 0.01 -5.65 15.05
CA GLN A 63 -1.41 -5.36 15.29
C GLN A 63 -2.17 -4.93 14.04
N SER A 64 -1.45 -4.46 13.03
CA SER A 64 -2.06 -4.00 11.76
C SER A 64 -2.02 -5.05 10.65
N VAL A 65 -1.22 -6.09 10.80
CA VAL A 65 -1.01 -7.10 9.74
C VAL A 65 -2.32 -7.75 9.33
N GLY A 66 -3.15 -8.16 10.29
CA GLY A 66 -4.42 -8.80 9.98
C GLY A 66 -5.36 -7.92 9.16
N ALA A 67 -5.44 -6.63 9.52
CA ALA A 67 -6.27 -5.68 8.79
C ALA A 67 -5.74 -5.45 7.38
N VAL A 68 -4.43 -5.35 7.22
CA VAL A 68 -3.80 -5.19 5.90
C VAL A 68 -4.06 -6.41 5.03
N GLU A 69 -3.91 -7.60 5.57
CA GLU A 69 -4.18 -8.84 4.84
C GLU A 69 -5.64 -8.93 4.40
N THR A 70 -6.56 -8.57 5.28
CA THR A 70 -8.00 -8.57 4.97
C THR A 70 -8.30 -7.61 3.82
N LEU A 71 -7.72 -6.42 3.89
CA LEU A 71 -7.92 -5.41 2.85
C LEU A 71 -7.32 -5.87 1.52
N LEU A 72 -6.13 -6.46 1.55
CA LEU A 72 -5.48 -7.00 0.35
C LEU A 72 -6.37 -8.05 -0.32
N LYS A 73 -6.94 -8.97 0.46
CA LYS A 73 -7.85 -9.97 -0.07
C LYS A 73 -9.10 -9.34 -0.67
N SER A 74 -9.59 -8.28 -0.07
CA SER A 74 -10.75 -7.53 -0.56
C SER A 74 -10.48 -6.93 -1.95
N PHE A 75 -9.23 -6.57 -2.25
CA PHE A 75 -8.85 -5.96 -3.51
C PHE A 75 -8.44 -6.98 -4.58
N THR A 76 -8.23 -8.21 -4.21
CA THR A 76 -7.89 -9.28 -5.14
C THR A 76 -9.10 -10.16 -5.41
#